data_ceb111b0a7181da1cc80b718e9bb8f96
#
_entry.id   ceb111b0a7181da1cc80b718e9bb8f96
#
_cell.length_a   1.000
_cell.length_b   1.000
_cell.length_c   1.000
_cell.angle_alpha   90.00
_cell.angle_beta   90.00
_cell.angle_gamma   90.00
#
_symmetry.space_group_name_H-M   'P 1'
#
loop_
_entity.id
_entity.type
_entity.pdbx_description
1 polymer ?
#
loop_
_entity_poly.entity_id
_entity_poly.type
_entity_poly.pdbx_seq_one_letter_code
_entity_poly.pdbx_strand_id
1 'polypeptide(L)'
;KCDFDLKAVRVELFAGFVFVNLDNDAEPLADQAPGLEEEIRYYCPQIDTLEFAQRDTYEVRSNWKIMIDNFLECYHCHTAHKDFVDLVDMDSYRTKVHTIYSSQLSDAPKNTKSSAYTFEKGEVDFGYAGWFLWPNLSIWVYPGEPNISTLQMLPAGPERCIEYQDWYVPGGQATPQLQDAMDYQKDVLQPEDIGLCVSVQKGLRSKSYNQGRFVIDKGLTELSEHAVHHFQRMVMEALGGEIKGD
;
A
#
# COMPACT_ATOMS: atom_id res chain seq x y z
N LYS A 1 20.15 -4.41 -39.53
CA LYS A 1 18.82 -4.84 -39.01
C LYS A 1 18.69 -4.58 -37.54
N CYS A 2 19.74 -4.83 -36.75
CA CYS A 2 19.75 -4.65 -35.28
C CYS A 2 19.58 -3.19 -34.80
N ASP A 3 19.89 -2.20 -35.63
CA ASP A 3 19.85 -0.78 -35.24
C ASP A 3 18.43 -0.20 -35.17
N PHE A 4 17.42 -0.97 -35.62
CA PHE A 4 16.02 -0.54 -35.65
C PHE A 4 15.08 -1.45 -34.84
N ASP A 5 15.64 -2.45 -34.15
CA ASP A 5 14.86 -3.35 -33.32
C ASP A 5 14.45 -2.67 -32.00
N LEU A 6 13.27 -2.97 -31.50
CA LEU A 6 12.86 -2.54 -30.16
C LEU A 6 13.78 -3.19 -29.11
N LYS A 7 14.12 -2.46 -28.07
CA LYS A 7 14.84 -3.02 -26.93
C LYS A 7 13.95 -4.00 -26.19
N ALA A 8 14.50 -5.13 -25.81
CA ALA A 8 13.81 -6.09 -24.97
C ALA A 8 13.56 -5.49 -23.58
N VAL A 9 12.42 -5.82 -23.02
CA VAL A 9 12.04 -5.48 -21.64
C VAL A 9 11.68 -6.78 -20.93
N ARG A 10 12.17 -6.96 -19.71
CA ARG A 10 11.82 -8.11 -18.91
C ARG A 10 10.35 -8.00 -18.45
N VAL A 11 9.62 -9.08 -18.60
CA VAL A 11 8.19 -9.19 -18.20
C VAL A 11 8.04 -10.38 -17.28
N GLU A 12 7.35 -10.20 -16.17
CA GLU A 12 7.04 -11.26 -15.20
C GLU A 12 5.56 -11.21 -14.82
N LEU A 13 4.98 -12.40 -14.60
CA LEU A 13 3.66 -12.52 -13.96
C LEU A 13 3.88 -12.84 -12.49
N PHE A 14 3.25 -12.06 -11.62
CA PHE A 14 3.38 -12.21 -10.18
C PHE A 14 2.06 -11.84 -9.51
N ALA A 15 1.50 -12.75 -8.72
CA ALA A 15 0.22 -12.56 -8.03
C ALA A 15 -0.90 -12.04 -8.96
N GLY A 16 -0.99 -12.55 -10.21
CA GLY A 16 -2.00 -12.13 -11.19
C GLY A 16 -1.70 -10.81 -11.92
N PHE A 17 -0.65 -10.09 -11.54
CA PHE A 17 -0.24 -8.83 -12.17
C PHE A 17 0.90 -9.02 -13.16
N VAL A 18 0.98 -8.12 -14.15
CA VAL A 18 2.08 -8.04 -15.10
C VAL A 18 3.09 -7.01 -14.61
N PHE A 19 4.29 -7.44 -14.29
CA PHE A 19 5.40 -6.56 -13.94
C PHE A 19 6.38 -6.44 -15.10
N VAL A 20 6.94 -5.25 -15.27
CA VAL A 20 7.98 -4.98 -16.26
C VAL A 20 9.21 -4.40 -15.56
N ASN A 21 10.40 -4.81 -16.03
CA ASN A 21 11.66 -4.27 -15.56
C ASN A 21 12.54 -3.87 -16.75
N LEU A 22 13.07 -2.66 -16.73
CA LEU A 22 13.97 -2.16 -17.79
C LEU A 22 15.39 -2.71 -17.65
N ASP A 23 15.73 -3.24 -16.48
CA ASP A 23 16.95 -3.99 -16.26
C ASP A 23 16.70 -5.46 -16.62
N ASN A 24 17.27 -5.90 -17.73
CA ASN A 24 17.15 -7.27 -18.21
C ASN A 24 17.93 -8.29 -17.37
N ASP A 25 18.88 -7.83 -16.57
CA ASP A 25 19.73 -8.65 -15.70
C ASP A 25 19.20 -8.70 -14.24
N ALA A 26 18.09 -8.01 -13.96
CA ALA A 26 17.48 -8.04 -12.64
C ALA A 26 17.06 -9.45 -12.23
N GLU A 27 17.22 -9.78 -10.95
CA GLU A 27 16.70 -11.02 -10.37
C GLU A 27 15.17 -11.10 -10.53
N PRO A 28 14.59 -12.31 -10.60
CA PRO A 28 13.14 -12.48 -10.61
C PRO A 28 12.46 -11.80 -9.43
N LEU A 29 11.27 -11.23 -9.64
CA LEU A 29 10.53 -10.55 -8.57
C LEU A 29 10.23 -11.50 -7.40
N ALA A 30 9.92 -12.76 -7.68
CA ALA A 30 9.69 -13.76 -6.64
C ALA A 30 10.93 -13.99 -5.75
N ASP A 31 12.14 -13.88 -6.32
CA ASP A 31 13.39 -14.02 -5.55
C ASP A 31 13.71 -12.75 -4.75
N GLN A 32 13.31 -11.57 -5.26
CA GLN A 32 13.47 -10.30 -4.57
C GLN A 32 12.44 -10.09 -3.45
N ALA A 33 11.21 -10.60 -3.62
CA ALA A 33 10.09 -10.50 -2.68
C ALA A 33 9.59 -11.90 -2.23
N PRO A 34 10.45 -12.73 -1.60
CA PRO A 34 10.08 -14.08 -1.23
C PRO A 34 8.94 -14.09 -0.21
N GLY A 35 7.92 -14.91 -0.45
CA GLY A 35 6.74 -15.06 0.40
C GLY A 35 5.60 -14.06 0.12
N LEU A 36 5.84 -12.99 -0.66
CA LEU A 36 4.81 -12.00 -0.92
C LEU A 36 3.62 -12.57 -1.70
N GLU A 37 3.87 -13.34 -2.75
CA GLU A 37 2.78 -13.94 -3.54
C GLU A 37 1.95 -14.93 -2.70
N GLU A 38 2.61 -15.71 -1.85
CA GLU A 38 1.94 -16.64 -0.94
C GLU A 38 1.07 -15.89 0.08
N GLU A 39 1.55 -14.78 0.65
CA GLU A 39 0.75 -13.94 1.55
C GLU A 39 -0.46 -13.35 0.83
N ILE A 40 -0.28 -12.77 -0.37
CA ILE A 40 -1.38 -12.21 -1.15
C ILE A 40 -2.43 -13.29 -1.45
N ARG A 41 -2.01 -14.47 -1.91
CA ARG A 41 -2.91 -15.59 -2.21
C ARG A 41 -3.59 -16.18 -0.97
N TYR A 42 -2.96 -16.07 0.19
CA TYR A 42 -3.59 -16.45 1.45
C TYR A 42 -4.76 -15.53 1.79
N TYR A 43 -4.60 -14.21 1.67
CA TYR A 43 -5.66 -13.24 1.95
C TYR A 43 -6.67 -13.08 0.82
N CYS A 44 -6.30 -13.40 -0.41
CA CYS A 44 -7.18 -13.41 -1.56
C CYS A 44 -6.98 -14.68 -2.41
N PRO A 45 -7.49 -15.85 -1.96
CA PRO A 45 -7.35 -17.11 -2.73
C PRO A 45 -8.02 -17.04 -4.11
N GLN A 46 -8.97 -16.13 -4.31
CA GLN A 46 -9.70 -15.94 -5.57
C GLN A 46 -8.99 -15.00 -6.55
N ILE A 47 -7.76 -14.56 -6.28
CA ILE A 47 -7.04 -13.54 -7.05
C ILE A 47 -7.05 -13.79 -8.57
N ASP A 48 -6.92 -15.03 -8.99
CA ASP A 48 -6.88 -15.40 -10.42
C ASP A 48 -8.26 -15.28 -11.13
N THR A 49 -9.33 -14.99 -10.37
CA THR A 49 -10.69 -14.78 -10.90
C THR A 49 -11.14 -13.32 -10.80
N LEU A 50 -10.31 -12.46 -10.21
CA LEU A 50 -10.62 -11.05 -10.12
C LEU A 50 -10.35 -10.36 -11.46
N GLU A 51 -11.21 -9.42 -11.81
CA GLU A 51 -11.10 -8.60 -12.99
C GLU A 51 -11.12 -7.11 -12.61
N PHE A 52 -10.53 -6.28 -13.43
CA PHE A 52 -10.52 -4.83 -13.23
C PHE A 52 -11.95 -4.28 -13.19
N ALA A 53 -12.25 -3.50 -12.15
CA ALA A 53 -13.56 -2.87 -11.95
C ALA A 53 -13.49 -1.35 -12.14
N GLN A 54 -12.58 -0.67 -11.45
CA GLN A 54 -12.54 0.79 -11.38
C GLN A 54 -11.12 1.29 -11.19
N ARG A 55 -10.84 2.48 -11.74
CA ARG A 55 -9.66 3.29 -11.42
C ARG A 55 -10.10 4.66 -10.90
N ASP A 56 -9.56 5.04 -9.76
CA ASP A 56 -9.57 6.40 -9.27
C ASP A 56 -8.19 7.03 -9.44
N THR A 57 -8.14 8.34 -9.69
CA THR A 57 -6.88 9.06 -9.91
C THR A 57 -6.85 10.29 -9.02
N TYR A 58 -5.73 10.46 -8.30
CA TYR A 58 -5.54 11.60 -7.42
C TYR A 58 -4.30 12.39 -7.81
N GLU A 59 -4.42 13.70 -7.94
CA GLU A 59 -3.30 14.61 -8.03
C GLU A 59 -3.00 15.19 -6.66
N VAL A 60 -1.88 14.81 -6.07
CA VAL A 60 -1.53 15.19 -4.70
C VAL A 60 -0.40 16.21 -4.68
N ARG A 61 -0.58 17.29 -3.90
CA ARG A 61 0.44 18.33 -3.67
C ARG A 61 1.40 17.91 -2.56
N SER A 62 2.00 16.74 -2.75
CA SER A 62 2.97 16.14 -1.84
C SER A 62 3.98 15.33 -2.64
N ASN A 63 5.19 15.18 -2.11
CA ASN A 63 6.16 14.23 -2.66
C ASN A 63 5.64 12.80 -2.51
N TRP A 64 5.83 11.97 -3.52
CA TRP A 64 5.38 10.58 -3.53
C TRP A 64 5.90 9.76 -2.33
N LYS A 65 7.11 10.09 -1.81
CA LYS A 65 7.66 9.41 -0.63
C LYS A 65 6.88 9.70 0.65
N ILE A 66 6.29 10.88 0.77
CA ILE A 66 5.43 11.22 1.91
C ILE A 66 4.15 10.39 1.90
N MET A 67 3.58 10.12 0.72
CA MET A 67 2.42 9.22 0.58
C MET A 67 2.79 7.80 1.01
N ILE A 68 3.99 7.34 0.65
CA ILE A 68 4.47 6.02 1.08
C ILE A 68 4.77 5.99 2.57
N ASP A 69 5.43 7.02 3.12
CA ASP A 69 5.65 7.12 4.57
C ASP A 69 4.33 7.03 5.34
N ASN A 70 3.27 7.72 4.87
CA ASN A 70 1.92 7.67 5.43
C ASN A 70 1.32 6.26 5.37
N PHE A 71 1.44 5.57 4.24
CA PHE A 71 0.91 4.21 4.10
C PHE A 71 1.63 3.20 5.01
N LEU A 72 2.92 3.38 5.27
CA LEU A 72 3.77 2.39 5.94
C LEU A 72 3.64 2.35 7.47
N GLU A 73 2.77 3.16 8.06
CA GLU A 73 2.47 3.17 9.48
C GLU A 73 0.97 3.42 9.71
N CYS A 74 0.48 3.11 10.88
CA CYS A 74 -0.88 3.41 11.29
C CYS A 74 -0.90 4.21 12.61
N TYR A 75 0.23 4.84 12.96
CA TYR A 75 0.35 5.69 14.13
C TYR A 75 -0.65 6.87 14.11
N HIS A 76 -0.95 7.38 12.90
CA HIS A 76 -1.96 8.42 12.68
C HIS A 76 -3.40 7.89 12.66
N CYS A 77 -3.64 6.59 12.42
CA CYS A 77 -4.98 6.05 12.13
C CYS A 77 -6.01 6.35 13.23
N HIS A 78 -5.65 6.15 14.50
CA HIS A 78 -6.56 6.45 15.62
C HIS A 78 -7.01 7.91 15.71
N THR A 79 -6.27 8.82 15.09
CA THR A 79 -6.56 10.26 15.08
C THR A 79 -7.31 10.66 13.81
N ALA A 80 -6.88 10.15 12.66
CA ALA A 80 -7.35 10.57 11.35
C ALA A 80 -8.47 9.68 10.79
N HIS A 81 -8.41 8.36 11.00
CA HIS A 81 -9.22 7.35 10.33
C HIS A 81 -10.11 6.56 11.30
N LYS A 82 -11.05 7.22 11.92
CA LYS A 82 -11.94 6.56 12.91
C LYS A 82 -12.73 5.39 12.33
N ASP A 83 -13.14 5.53 11.08
CA ASP A 83 -13.93 4.51 10.39
C ASP A 83 -13.06 3.31 10.01
N PHE A 84 -11.79 3.53 9.63
CA PHE A 84 -10.82 2.45 9.41
C PHE A 84 -10.51 1.68 10.69
N VAL A 85 -10.32 2.39 11.80
CA VAL A 85 -10.07 1.77 13.11
C VAL A 85 -11.27 0.94 13.60
N ASP A 86 -12.50 1.33 13.21
CA ASP A 86 -13.72 0.54 13.48
C ASP A 86 -13.87 -0.67 12.55
N LEU A 87 -13.29 -0.59 11.34
CA LEU A 87 -13.33 -1.66 10.34
C LEU A 87 -12.32 -2.78 10.62
N VAL A 88 -11.13 -2.45 11.12
CA VAL A 88 -9.97 -3.36 11.25
C VAL A 88 -9.77 -3.78 12.69
N ASP A 89 -9.40 -5.03 12.96
CA ASP A 89 -9.01 -5.47 14.30
C ASP A 89 -7.60 -4.93 14.65
N MET A 90 -7.56 -3.71 15.19
CA MET A 90 -6.31 -3.03 15.54
C MET A 90 -5.52 -3.76 16.63
N ASP A 91 -6.16 -4.52 17.52
CA ASP A 91 -5.46 -5.30 18.55
C ASP A 91 -4.54 -6.38 17.97
N SER A 92 -4.91 -6.92 16.81
CA SER A 92 -4.14 -7.94 16.09
C SER A 92 -3.25 -7.36 14.98
N TYR A 93 -3.39 -6.07 14.66
CA TYR A 93 -2.64 -5.43 13.58
C TYR A 93 -1.13 -5.50 13.83
N ARG A 94 -0.39 -5.98 12.84
CA ARG A 94 1.08 -6.12 12.92
C ARG A 94 1.70 -5.72 11.60
N THR A 95 2.79 -4.99 11.70
CA THR A 95 3.63 -4.63 10.56
C THR A 95 4.87 -5.49 10.54
N LYS A 96 5.26 -6.00 9.38
CA LYS A 96 6.50 -6.74 9.15
C LYS A 96 7.25 -6.13 7.99
N VAL A 97 8.57 -6.07 8.09
CA VAL A 97 9.46 -5.66 6.99
C VAL A 97 10.20 -6.88 6.43
N HIS A 98 10.39 -6.87 5.14
CA HIS A 98 11.08 -7.91 4.37
C HIS A 98 12.18 -7.27 3.52
N THR A 99 12.65 -7.93 2.46
CA THR A 99 13.72 -7.40 1.59
C THR A 99 13.30 -6.10 0.88
N ILE A 100 12.36 -6.19 -0.05
CA ILE A 100 11.87 -5.06 -0.85
C ILE A 100 10.38 -4.77 -0.64
N TYR A 101 9.77 -5.39 0.36
CA TYR A 101 8.37 -5.18 0.69
C TYR A 101 8.14 -5.17 2.21
N SER A 102 6.98 -4.70 2.60
CA SER A 102 6.46 -4.83 3.96
C SER A 102 5.01 -5.27 3.92
N SER A 103 4.55 -5.94 4.98
CA SER A 103 3.16 -6.34 5.15
C SER A 103 2.56 -5.74 6.42
N GLN A 104 1.29 -5.37 6.35
CA GLN A 104 0.46 -4.84 7.43
C GLN A 104 -0.78 -5.73 7.50
N LEU A 105 -0.85 -6.56 8.50
CA LEU A 105 -1.82 -7.65 8.58
C LEU A 105 -2.62 -7.59 9.86
N SER A 106 -3.92 -7.85 9.79
CA SER A 106 -4.78 -8.03 10.96
C SER A 106 -5.64 -9.27 10.83
N ASP A 107 -6.13 -9.78 11.95
CA ASP A 107 -7.14 -10.83 11.97
C ASP A 107 -8.49 -10.32 11.47
N ALA A 108 -9.42 -11.24 11.20
CA ALA A 108 -10.77 -10.89 10.82
C ALA A 108 -11.46 -10.02 11.88
N PRO A 109 -12.11 -8.91 11.51
CA PRO A 109 -12.75 -8.04 12.47
C PRO A 109 -13.86 -8.74 13.23
N LYS A 110 -13.97 -8.43 14.51
CA LYS A 110 -14.99 -9.01 15.41
C LYS A 110 -16.40 -8.56 15.03
N ASN A 111 -16.51 -7.36 14.48
CA ASN A 111 -17.75 -6.75 14.04
C ASN A 111 -17.78 -6.59 12.52
N THR A 112 -18.90 -6.94 11.90
CA THR A 112 -19.10 -6.79 10.44
C THR A 112 -19.87 -5.54 10.06
N LYS A 113 -20.29 -4.75 11.05
CA LYS A 113 -20.97 -3.47 10.88
C LYS A 113 -20.06 -2.39 11.41
N SER A 114 -19.23 -1.85 10.55
CA SER A 114 -18.38 -0.71 10.89
C SER A 114 -19.00 0.59 10.41
N SER A 115 -18.45 1.71 10.85
CA SER A 115 -18.82 3.03 10.33
C SER A 115 -18.33 3.25 8.90
N ALA A 116 -17.31 2.50 8.45
CA ALA A 116 -16.83 2.54 7.08
C ALA A 116 -17.84 1.91 6.11
N TYR A 117 -18.15 0.64 6.29
CA TYR A 117 -19.15 -0.11 5.54
C TYR A 117 -19.54 -1.40 6.27
N THR A 118 -20.61 -2.03 5.81
CA THR A 118 -21.09 -3.31 6.36
C THR A 118 -20.75 -4.44 5.40
N PHE A 119 -20.31 -5.58 5.92
CA PHE A 119 -20.04 -6.79 5.15
C PHE A 119 -20.58 -8.03 5.88
N GLU A 120 -20.75 -9.13 5.16
CA GLU A 120 -21.21 -10.38 5.74
C GLU A 120 -20.03 -11.33 6.00
N LYS A 121 -20.05 -12.04 7.14
CA LYS A 121 -19.06 -13.09 7.42
C LYS A 121 -19.36 -14.30 6.55
N GLY A 122 -18.36 -14.87 5.92
CA GLY A 122 -18.46 -16.18 5.32
C GLY A 122 -17.77 -16.40 3.98
N GLU A 123 -17.34 -15.36 3.27
CA GLU A 123 -16.59 -15.55 2.02
C GLU A 123 -15.11 -15.25 2.17
N VAL A 124 -14.73 -14.36 3.07
CA VAL A 124 -13.35 -14.09 3.46
C VAL A 124 -13.29 -13.96 4.97
N ASP A 125 -12.92 -15.02 5.67
CA ASP A 125 -12.63 -15.00 7.12
C ASP A 125 -11.30 -14.31 7.43
N PHE A 126 -10.78 -13.53 6.46
CA PHE A 126 -9.52 -12.85 6.59
C PHE A 126 -9.76 -11.40 6.99
N GLY A 127 -8.81 -10.87 7.74
CA GLY A 127 -8.81 -9.48 8.12
C GLY A 127 -8.34 -8.55 7.01
N TYR A 128 -7.95 -7.37 7.41
CA TYR A 128 -7.26 -6.44 6.53
C TYR A 128 -5.84 -6.93 6.24
N ALA A 129 -5.42 -6.82 5.00
CA ALA A 129 -4.04 -7.04 4.60
C ALA A 129 -3.60 -5.93 3.64
N GLY A 130 -2.47 -5.31 3.95
CA GLY A 130 -1.83 -4.30 3.12
C GLY A 130 -0.37 -4.66 2.89
N TRP A 131 0.10 -4.50 1.67
CA TRP A 131 1.50 -4.70 1.30
C TRP A 131 2.03 -3.47 0.59
N PHE A 132 3.23 -3.08 0.94
CA PHE A 132 4.04 -2.18 0.15
C PHE A 132 5.06 -2.99 -0.63
N LEU A 133 5.19 -2.74 -1.93
CA LEU A 133 6.23 -3.28 -2.78
C LEU A 133 7.05 -2.12 -3.37
N TRP A 134 8.36 -2.16 -3.13
CA TRP A 134 9.30 -1.19 -3.66
C TRP A 134 9.21 -1.09 -5.20
N PRO A 135 9.29 0.13 -5.80
CA PRO A 135 9.54 1.40 -5.11
C PRO A 135 8.27 2.15 -4.67
N ASN A 136 7.08 1.87 -5.20
CA ASN A 136 5.94 2.80 -5.08
C ASN A 136 4.56 2.15 -5.29
N LEU A 137 4.46 0.86 -5.03
CA LEU A 137 3.19 0.13 -5.17
C LEU A 137 2.70 -0.33 -3.79
N SER A 138 1.45 -0.03 -3.48
CA SER A 138 0.73 -0.66 -2.38
C SER A 138 -0.37 -1.56 -2.92
N ILE A 139 -0.62 -2.65 -2.23
CA ILE A 139 -1.65 -3.65 -2.55
C ILE A 139 -2.46 -3.88 -1.28
N TRP A 140 -3.79 -3.97 -1.39
CA TRP A 140 -4.66 -4.23 -0.26
C TRP A 140 -5.69 -5.31 -0.54
N VAL A 141 -6.07 -5.99 0.55
CA VAL A 141 -7.31 -6.75 0.67
C VAL A 141 -8.10 -6.15 1.83
N TYR A 142 -9.33 -5.77 1.59
CA TYR A 142 -10.26 -5.27 2.60
C TYR A 142 -11.22 -6.35 3.09
N PRO A 143 -11.69 -6.26 4.36
CA PRO A 143 -12.67 -7.21 4.88
C PRO A 143 -13.95 -7.26 4.05
N GLY A 144 -14.49 -8.46 3.85
CA GLY A 144 -15.74 -8.71 3.13
C GLY A 144 -15.57 -9.62 1.92
N GLU A 145 -16.25 -9.30 0.82
CA GLU A 145 -16.19 -10.07 -0.42
C GLU A 145 -14.78 -10.04 -1.05
N PRO A 146 -14.42 -11.04 -1.87
CA PRO A 146 -13.10 -11.08 -2.52
C PRO A 146 -12.80 -9.81 -3.28
N ASN A 147 -11.66 -9.19 -2.95
CA ASN A 147 -11.22 -7.95 -3.59
C ASN A 147 -9.69 -7.81 -3.51
N ILE A 148 -9.13 -7.07 -4.45
CA ILE A 148 -7.80 -6.49 -4.35
C ILE A 148 -7.89 -5.04 -4.82
N SER A 149 -7.29 -4.14 -4.05
CA SER A 149 -7.02 -2.78 -4.48
C SER A 149 -5.51 -2.55 -4.57
N THR A 150 -5.09 -1.75 -5.53
CA THR A 150 -3.70 -1.31 -5.66
C THR A 150 -3.63 0.20 -5.68
N LEU A 151 -2.58 0.78 -5.11
CA LEU A 151 -2.26 2.19 -5.24
C LEU A 151 -0.83 2.35 -5.73
N GLN A 152 -0.68 2.94 -6.92
CA GLN A 152 0.62 3.29 -7.46
C GLN A 152 0.87 4.79 -7.28
N MET A 153 1.92 5.14 -6.55
CA MET A 153 2.29 6.51 -6.21
C MET A 153 3.43 7.00 -7.10
N LEU A 154 3.10 7.73 -8.17
CA LEU A 154 4.05 8.16 -9.20
C LEU A 154 4.57 9.57 -8.95
N PRO A 155 5.91 9.79 -9.00
CA PRO A 155 6.47 11.11 -8.88
C PRO A 155 6.05 12.00 -10.07
N ALA A 156 5.48 13.18 -9.80
CA ALA A 156 5.14 14.20 -10.79
C ALA A 156 5.88 15.51 -10.54
N GLY A 157 6.93 15.47 -9.72
CA GLY A 157 7.78 16.59 -9.34
C GLY A 157 8.20 16.50 -7.88
N PRO A 158 9.03 17.43 -7.39
CA PRO A 158 9.53 17.40 -6.01
C PRO A 158 8.42 17.45 -4.94
N GLU A 159 7.26 18.02 -5.27
CA GLU A 159 6.15 18.25 -4.35
C GLU A 159 4.81 17.93 -4.97
N ARG A 160 4.83 17.01 -5.90
CA ARG A 160 3.62 16.49 -6.57
C ARG A 160 3.80 15.02 -6.84
N CYS A 161 2.74 14.27 -6.61
CA CYS A 161 2.60 12.92 -7.12
C CYS A 161 1.22 12.72 -7.78
N ILE A 162 1.14 11.69 -8.58
CA ILE A 162 -0.12 11.20 -9.15
C ILE A 162 -0.30 9.80 -8.60
N GLU A 163 -1.50 9.52 -8.12
CA GLU A 163 -1.84 8.20 -7.61
C GLU A 163 -2.90 7.57 -8.51
N TYR A 164 -2.67 6.31 -8.85
CA TYR A 164 -3.64 5.46 -9.52
C TYR A 164 -4.07 4.38 -8.56
N GLN A 165 -5.34 4.40 -8.16
CA GLN A 165 -5.96 3.37 -7.36
C GLN A 165 -6.84 2.51 -8.24
N ASP A 166 -6.47 1.24 -8.36
CA ASP A 166 -7.23 0.26 -9.13
C ASP A 166 -7.90 -0.74 -8.19
N TRP A 167 -9.13 -1.10 -8.52
CA TRP A 167 -9.88 -2.15 -7.86
C TRP A 167 -10.11 -3.32 -8.80
N TYR A 168 -9.93 -4.51 -8.24
CA TYR A 168 -10.17 -5.79 -8.88
C TYR A 168 -11.15 -6.59 -8.04
N VAL A 169 -12.24 -7.05 -8.65
CA VAL A 169 -13.34 -7.77 -7.99
C VAL A 169 -13.80 -8.93 -8.87
N PRO A 170 -14.55 -9.91 -8.35
CA PRO A 170 -15.06 -11.02 -9.15
C PRO A 170 -15.84 -10.53 -10.37
N GLY A 171 -15.42 -10.96 -11.57
CA GLY A 171 -16.05 -10.61 -12.85
C GLY A 171 -16.05 -9.11 -13.19
N GLY A 172 -15.23 -8.30 -12.53
CA GLY A 172 -15.07 -6.86 -12.82
C GLY A 172 -16.27 -5.99 -12.47
N GLN A 173 -17.28 -6.51 -11.78
CA GLN A 173 -18.49 -5.79 -11.40
C GLN A 173 -18.65 -5.82 -9.89
N ALA A 174 -18.60 -4.63 -9.27
CA ALA A 174 -18.77 -4.50 -7.84
C ALA A 174 -20.22 -4.85 -7.43
N THR A 175 -20.36 -5.66 -6.39
CA THR A 175 -21.62 -5.80 -5.65
C THR A 175 -21.91 -4.52 -4.87
N PRO A 176 -23.11 -4.34 -4.31
CA PRO A 176 -23.38 -3.19 -3.44
C PRO A 176 -22.40 -3.08 -2.25
N GLN A 177 -22.00 -4.19 -1.64
CA GLN A 177 -21.03 -4.21 -0.55
C GLN A 177 -19.63 -3.75 -1.00
N LEU A 178 -19.15 -4.28 -2.13
CA LEU A 178 -17.88 -3.85 -2.70
C LEU A 178 -17.91 -2.38 -3.15
N GLN A 179 -19.06 -1.93 -3.67
CA GLN A 179 -19.21 -0.51 -4.03
C GLN A 179 -19.11 0.39 -2.78
N ASP A 180 -19.76 0.00 -1.67
CA ASP A 180 -19.65 0.74 -0.39
C ASP A 180 -18.19 0.80 0.09
N ALA A 181 -17.42 -0.28 -0.03
CA ALA A 181 -16.00 -0.31 0.31
C ALA A 181 -15.15 0.58 -0.61
N MET A 182 -15.43 0.57 -1.91
CA MET A 182 -14.76 1.42 -2.91
C MET A 182 -15.07 2.90 -2.67
N ASP A 183 -16.34 3.23 -2.41
CA ASP A 183 -16.80 4.59 -2.13
C ASP A 183 -16.20 5.11 -0.81
N TYR A 184 -16.14 4.28 0.23
CA TYR A 184 -15.46 4.60 1.48
C TYR A 184 -13.97 4.94 1.25
N GLN A 185 -13.25 4.12 0.53
CA GLN A 185 -11.84 4.35 0.22
C GLN A 185 -11.66 5.67 -0.56
N LYS A 186 -12.50 5.90 -1.57
CA LYS A 186 -12.41 7.04 -2.46
C LYS A 186 -12.81 8.36 -1.80
N ASP A 187 -13.93 8.36 -1.06
CA ASP A 187 -14.60 9.59 -0.61
C ASP A 187 -14.23 9.95 0.84
N VAL A 188 -13.68 9.01 1.60
CA VAL A 188 -13.31 9.21 3.01
C VAL A 188 -11.82 8.97 3.24
N LEU A 189 -11.35 7.74 3.16
CA LEU A 189 -10.01 7.35 3.61
C LEU A 189 -8.91 8.07 2.81
N GLN A 190 -8.94 8.00 1.48
CA GLN A 190 -7.90 8.62 0.65
C GLN A 190 -7.86 10.17 0.77
N PRO A 191 -8.99 10.90 0.81
CA PRO A 191 -8.98 12.33 1.09
C PRO A 191 -8.39 12.71 2.47
N GLU A 192 -8.60 11.90 3.51
CA GLU A 192 -7.99 12.11 4.83
C GLU A 192 -6.47 12.01 4.74
N ASP A 193 -5.94 10.95 4.13
CA ASP A 193 -4.51 10.75 3.91
C ASP A 193 -3.87 11.86 3.07
N ILE A 194 -4.51 12.24 1.97
CA ILE A 194 -4.05 13.35 1.13
C ILE A 194 -3.95 14.64 1.95
N GLY A 195 -4.93 14.90 2.81
CA GLY A 195 -4.95 16.08 3.69
C GLY A 195 -3.75 16.12 4.63
N LEU A 196 -3.43 14.99 5.25
CA LEU A 196 -2.25 14.82 6.12
C LEU A 196 -0.95 15.03 5.35
N CYS A 197 -0.78 14.33 4.22
CA CYS A 197 0.43 14.37 3.41
C CYS A 197 0.72 15.77 2.84
N VAL A 198 -0.30 16.51 2.42
CA VAL A 198 -0.18 17.91 1.98
C VAL A 198 0.27 18.80 3.15
N SER A 199 -0.19 18.52 4.37
CA SER A 199 0.22 19.25 5.57
C SER A 199 1.67 18.95 5.95
N VAL A 200 2.08 17.68 5.88
CA VAL A 200 3.47 17.24 6.08
C VAL A 200 4.40 17.89 5.06
N GLN A 201 4.03 17.90 3.78
CA GLN A 201 4.83 18.56 2.73
C GLN A 201 5.08 20.04 3.04
N LYS A 202 4.10 20.75 3.56
CA LYS A 202 4.28 22.14 4.01
C LYS A 202 5.19 22.25 5.25
N GLY A 203 5.03 21.31 6.19
CA GLY A 203 5.83 21.24 7.42
C GLY A 203 7.32 21.04 7.16
N LEU A 204 7.67 20.17 6.20
CA LEU A 204 9.05 19.91 5.79
C LEU A 204 9.80 21.16 5.27
N ARG A 205 9.07 22.17 4.81
CA ARG A 205 9.66 23.47 4.39
C ARG A 205 9.84 24.45 5.54
N SER A 206 9.38 24.12 6.73
CA SER A 206 9.53 24.99 7.88
C SER A 206 11.01 25.18 8.21
N LYS A 207 11.40 26.43 8.49
CA LYS A 207 12.77 26.73 8.94
C LYS A 207 13.13 26.07 10.28
N SER A 208 12.12 25.67 11.05
CA SER A 208 12.31 25.00 12.33
C SER A 208 12.42 23.47 12.21
N TYR A 209 12.12 22.90 11.04
CA TYR A 209 12.24 21.48 10.80
C TYR A 209 13.69 21.16 10.37
N ASN A 210 14.33 20.23 11.06
CA ASN A 210 15.66 19.76 10.74
C ASN A 210 15.78 18.24 10.75
N GLN A 211 14.91 17.53 11.45
CA GLN A 211 14.85 16.07 11.48
C GLN A 211 13.52 15.58 12.05
N GLY A 212 13.09 14.38 11.63
CA GLY A 212 12.03 13.59 12.27
C GLY A 212 12.61 12.58 13.27
N ARG A 213 11.72 11.87 13.96
CA ARG A 213 12.04 10.72 14.79
C ARG A 213 11.00 9.65 14.56
N PHE A 214 11.44 8.40 14.44
CA PHE A 214 10.55 7.27 14.34
C PHE A 214 10.13 6.77 15.72
N VAL A 215 8.87 6.43 15.84
CA VAL A 215 8.35 5.70 17.00
C VAL A 215 8.47 4.22 16.72
N ILE A 216 9.20 3.49 17.53
CA ILE A 216 9.34 2.03 17.41
C ILE A 216 8.67 1.39 18.62
N ASP A 217 7.54 0.76 18.38
CA ASP A 217 6.88 -0.07 19.37
C ASP A 217 7.49 -1.48 19.40
N LYS A 218 7.75 -2.00 20.60
CA LYS A 218 8.36 -3.32 20.77
C LYS A 218 7.48 -4.48 20.30
N GLY A 219 6.16 -4.26 20.27
CA GLY A 219 5.19 -5.23 19.77
C GLY A 219 5.06 -5.22 18.25
N LEU A 220 5.70 -4.26 17.57
CA LEU A 220 5.56 -4.03 16.13
C LEU A 220 4.09 -3.89 15.72
N THR A 221 3.33 -3.22 16.58
CA THR A 221 1.92 -2.94 16.38
C THR A 221 1.70 -1.82 15.36
N GLU A 222 0.47 -1.42 15.17
CA GLU A 222 0.07 -0.29 14.34
C GLU A 222 0.76 1.03 14.71
N LEU A 223 1.25 1.14 15.95
CA LEU A 223 1.94 2.34 16.45
C LEU A 223 3.42 2.40 16.05
N SER A 224 3.94 1.40 15.35
CA SER A 224 5.38 1.30 15.05
C SER A 224 5.71 1.76 13.64
N GLU A 225 6.64 2.71 13.51
CA GLU A 225 7.08 3.31 12.25
C GLU A 225 8.31 2.61 11.64
N HIS A 226 8.61 1.37 12.03
CA HIS A 226 9.80 0.65 11.53
C HIS A 226 9.75 0.36 10.02
N ALA A 227 8.56 0.24 9.43
CA ALA A 227 8.43 0.08 7.97
C ALA A 227 8.72 1.40 7.22
N VAL A 228 8.40 2.56 7.80
CA VAL A 228 8.80 3.87 7.27
C VAL A 228 10.33 3.97 7.27
N HIS A 229 10.98 3.61 8.38
CA HIS A 229 12.45 3.59 8.46
C HIS A 229 13.06 2.66 7.40
N HIS A 230 12.48 1.46 7.21
CA HIS A 230 12.92 0.51 6.19
C HIS A 230 12.81 1.10 4.78
N PHE A 231 11.70 1.73 4.44
CA PHE A 231 11.51 2.38 3.15
C PHE A 231 12.53 3.51 2.93
N GLN A 232 12.73 4.37 3.92
CA GLN A 232 13.68 5.47 3.79
C GLN A 232 15.12 4.97 3.62
N ARG A 233 15.49 3.84 4.22
CA ARG A 233 16.76 3.17 3.94
C ARG A 233 16.87 2.74 2.49
N MET A 234 15.86 2.07 1.93
CA MET A 234 15.84 1.68 0.52
C MET A 234 15.97 2.89 -0.42
N VAL A 235 15.30 4.02 -0.08
CA VAL A 235 15.45 5.27 -0.83
C VAL A 235 16.90 5.78 -0.79
N MET A 236 17.52 5.80 0.38
CA MET A 236 18.90 6.26 0.52
C MET A 236 19.89 5.37 -0.24
N GLU A 237 19.73 4.06 -0.16
CA GLU A 237 20.52 3.09 -0.92
C GLU A 237 20.40 3.31 -2.43
N ALA A 238 19.16 3.46 -2.94
CA ALA A 238 18.88 3.70 -4.35
C ALA A 238 19.47 5.03 -4.86
N LEU A 239 19.61 6.03 -4.00
CA LEU A 239 20.19 7.33 -4.32
C LEU A 239 21.72 7.38 -4.10
N GLY A 240 22.37 6.26 -3.74
CA GLY A 240 23.80 6.18 -3.48
C GLY A 240 24.24 6.89 -2.19
N GLY A 241 23.32 7.08 -1.25
CA GLY A 241 23.61 7.63 0.07
C GLY A 241 24.34 6.62 0.96
N GLU A 242 25.32 7.07 1.75
CA GLU A 242 25.89 6.27 2.82
C GLU A 242 24.92 6.25 4.01
N ILE A 243 24.41 5.08 4.37
CA ILE A 243 23.71 4.88 5.65
C ILE A 243 24.80 4.83 6.71
N LYS A 244 24.91 5.90 7.50
CA LYS A 244 25.75 5.87 8.71
C LYS A 244 25.08 4.86 9.65
N GLY A 245 25.78 3.78 9.94
CA GLY A 245 25.28 2.71 10.79
C GLY A 245 24.79 3.23 12.15
N ASP A 246 23.80 2.51 12.68
CA ASP A 246 23.22 2.70 14.01
C ASP A 246 24.26 2.55 15.14
#